data_d3082f7b2dbd902444840f2e26d7df99
#
_entry.id   d3082f7b2dbd902444840f2e26d7df99
#
_cell.length_a   1.000
_cell.length_b   1.000
_cell.length_c   1.000
_cell.angle_alpha   90.00
_cell.angle_beta   90.00
_cell.angle_gamma   90.00
#
_symmetry.space_group_name_H-M   'P 1'
#
loop_
_entity.id
_entity.type
_entity.pdbx_description
1 polymer ?
#
loop_
_entity_poly.entity_id
_entity_poly.type
_entity_poly.pdbx_seq_one_letter_code
_entity_poly.pdbx_strand_id
1 'polypeptide(L)'
;MSSTGSKKNKTKNNWKGLLIWILIALLLRWQVVEPRWIPSGSMIPTLQIQDRILIEKITPRINQKFNKHPRLNTVVIFKPPKILTEVGYSDGSALIKRVVGLPGDRIEVTDGKLYRNGKEIYEPWIKEPLGYEMGEIYVPEYSLWVLGDNRNNSLDSHIWGALPEKNLIGTALARYWPLKKIGPIRFP
;
A
#
# COMPACT_ATOMS: atom_id res chain seq x y z
N MET A 1 0.41 -9.55 76.63
CA MET A 1 0.75 -10.49 75.55
C MET A 1 0.03 -10.00 74.31
N SER A 2 0.75 -9.30 73.45
CA SER A 2 0.25 -8.70 72.25
C SER A 2 0.65 -9.59 71.07
N SER A 3 -0.34 -10.17 70.35
CA SER A 3 -0.15 -10.99 69.17
C SER A 3 -0.26 -10.12 67.93
N THR A 4 0.88 -9.80 67.33
CA THR A 4 0.98 -9.11 66.02
C THR A 4 0.75 -10.11 64.90
N GLY A 5 -0.44 -10.11 64.35
CA GLY A 5 -0.78 -10.87 63.15
C GLY A 5 -0.17 -10.26 61.89
N SER A 6 0.86 -10.90 61.34
CA SER A 6 1.47 -10.56 60.05
C SER A 6 0.48 -10.82 58.91
N LYS A 7 -0.05 -9.76 58.30
CA LYS A 7 -0.81 -9.84 57.06
C LYS A 7 0.17 -10.14 55.92
N LYS A 8 0.24 -11.40 55.47
CA LYS A 8 0.87 -11.80 54.20
C LYS A 8 0.07 -11.16 53.05
N ASN A 9 0.60 -10.10 52.47
CA ASN A 9 0.14 -9.59 51.18
C ASN A 9 0.40 -10.63 50.10
N LYS A 10 -0.65 -11.33 49.68
CA LYS A 10 -0.65 -12.13 48.47
C LYS A 10 -0.64 -11.16 47.28
N THR A 11 0.54 -10.85 46.75
CA THR A 11 0.68 -10.27 45.41
C THR A 11 0.14 -11.32 44.40
N LYS A 12 -1.11 -11.17 44.04
CA LYS A 12 -1.67 -11.95 42.92
C LYS A 12 -0.80 -11.67 41.70
N ASN A 13 -0.09 -12.70 41.24
CA ASN A 13 0.69 -12.64 40.00
C ASN A 13 -0.25 -12.31 38.83
N ASN A 14 -0.34 -11.03 38.47
CA ASN A 14 -1.16 -10.54 37.37
C ASN A 14 -0.51 -10.79 35.99
N TRP A 15 0.55 -11.61 35.95
CA TRP A 15 1.27 -11.93 34.71
C TRP A 15 0.38 -12.60 33.65
N LYS A 16 -0.64 -13.37 34.08
CA LYS A 16 -1.62 -13.96 33.15
C LYS A 16 -2.45 -12.89 32.45
N GLY A 17 -2.86 -11.86 33.19
CA GLY A 17 -3.52 -10.70 32.62
C GLY A 17 -2.64 -9.94 31.63
N LEU A 18 -1.37 -9.73 32.01
CA LEU A 18 -0.38 -9.09 31.13
C LEU A 18 -0.19 -9.89 29.82
N LEU A 19 -0.04 -11.21 29.91
CA LEU A 19 0.09 -12.08 28.72
C LEU A 19 -1.16 -12.01 27.82
N ILE A 20 -2.35 -11.99 28.39
CA ILE A 20 -3.60 -11.86 27.63
C ILE A 20 -3.62 -10.51 26.88
N TRP A 21 -3.26 -9.41 27.54
CA TRP A 21 -3.19 -8.10 26.90
C TRP A 21 -2.15 -8.02 25.80
N ILE A 22 -0.97 -8.65 26.00
CA ILE A 22 0.07 -8.75 24.98
C ILE A 22 -0.45 -9.56 23.78
N LEU A 23 -1.12 -10.69 24.01
CA LEU A 23 -1.69 -11.52 22.94
C LEU A 23 -2.75 -10.75 22.14
N ILE A 24 -3.66 -10.05 22.85
CA ILE A 24 -4.67 -9.20 22.21
C ILE A 24 -4.01 -8.09 21.39
N ALA A 25 -3.00 -7.42 21.94
CA ALA A 25 -2.26 -6.38 21.23
C ALA A 25 -1.55 -6.92 19.96
N LEU A 26 -0.96 -8.12 20.03
CA LEU A 26 -0.33 -8.78 18.89
C LEU A 26 -1.35 -9.19 17.83
N LEU A 27 -2.50 -9.71 18.23
CA LEU A 27 -3.60 -10.07 17.32
C LEU A 27 -4.17 -8.82 16.62
N LEU A 28 -4.40 -7.74 17.38
CA LEU A 28 -4.84 -6.46 16.82
C LEU A 28 -3.80 -5.89 15.87
N ARG A 29 -2.52 -5.92 16.25
CA ARG A 29 -1.42 -5.47 15.39
C ARG A 29 -1.38 -6.23 14.07
N TRP A 30 -1.59 -7.54 14.08
CA TRP A 30 -1.61 -8.36 12.85
C TRP A 30 -2.75 -7.99 11.91
N GLN A 31 -3.89 -7.56 12.44
CA GLN A 31 -5.01 -7.05 11.64
C GLN A 31 -4.73 -5.68 11.02
N VAL A 32 -3.84 -4.91 11.62
CA VAL A 32 -3.53 -3.51 11.25
C VAL A 32 -2.37 -3.44 10.25
N VAL A 33 -1.28 -4.17 10.53
CA VAL A 33 -0.04 -4.09 9.77
C VAL A 33 0.40 -5.48 9.34
N GLU A 34 0.75 -5.60 8.07
CA GLU A 34 1.21 -6.86 7.47
C GLU A 34 2.57 -6.67 6.79
N PRO A 35 3.56 -7.55 7.07
CA PRO A 35 4.83 -7.54 6.36
C PRO A 35 4.66 -8.15 4.95
N ARG A 36 5.29 -7.52 3.95
CA ARG A 36 5.35 -8.00 2.57
C ARG A 36 6.75 -7.88 2.01
N TRP A 37 7.12 -8.76 1.09
CA TRP A 37 8.35 -8.66 0.31
C TRP A 37 8.02 -8.29 -1.13
N ILE A 38 8.97 -7.65 -1.80
CA ILE A 38 8.81 -7.13 -3.17
C ILE A 38 9.41 -8.13 -4.16
N PRO A 39 8.59 -8.83 -4.97
CA PRO A 39 9.09 -9.86 -5.88
C PRO A 39 9.52 -9.32 -7.24
N SER A 40 9.11 -8.11 -7.62
CA SER A 40 9.32 -7.57 -8.98
C SER A 40 9.93 -6.19 -8.99
N GLY A 41 10.53 -5.81 -10.13
CA GLY A 41 11.17 -4.51 -10.33
C GLY A 41 10.23 -3.39 -10.78
N SER A 42 8.92 -3.59 -10.82
CA SER A 42 7.97 -2.59 -11.35
C SER A 42 7.90 -1.29 -10.54
N MET A 43 8.42 -1.27 -9.32
CA MET A 43 8.47 -0.09 -8.45
C MET A 43 9.88 0.49 -8.28
N ILE A 44 10.85 0.06 -9.08
CA ILE A 44 12.18 0.67 -9.12
C ILE A 44 12.06 2.11 -9.67
N PRO A 45 12.74 3.09 -9.04
CA PRO A 45 13.74 3.01 -8.00
C PRO A 45 13.23 3.02 -6.57
N THR A 46 11.96 3.32 -6.34
CA THR A 46 11.38 3.48 -5.00
C THR A 46 11.51 2.21 -4.16
N LEU A 47 11.12 1.08 -4.73
CA LEU A 47 11.24 -0.25 -4.10
C LEU A 47 12.03 -1.18 -5.02
N GLN A 48 12.96 -1.90 -4.43
CA GLN A 48 13.77 -2.87 -5.15
C GLN A 48 13.28 -4.30 -4.90
N ILE A 49 13.67 -5.21 -5.79
CA ILE A 49 13.42 -6.64 -5.60
C ILE A 49 14.04 -7.07 -4.27
N GLN A 50 13.32 -7.91 -3.52
CA GLN A 50 13.66 -8.38 -2.16
C GLN A 50 13.57 -7.34 -1.04
N ASP A 51 13.19 -6.09 -1.31
CA ASP A 51 12.83 -5.17 -0.23
C ASP A 51 11.68 -5.77 0.59
N ARG A 52 11.72 -5.55 1.91
CA ARG A 52 10.62 -5.94 2.81
C ARG A 52 9.98 -4.69 3.37
N ILE A 53 8.68 -4.62 3.22
CA ILE A 53 7.88 -3.46 3.59
C ILE A 53 6.79 -3.84 4.59
N LEU A 54 6.35 -2.86 5.35
CA LEU A 54 5.14 -2.93 6.15
C LEU A 54 4.02 -2.24 5.40
N ILE A 55 2.88 -2.90 5.31
CA ILE A 55 1.65 -2.33 4.76
C ILE A 55 0.63 -2.17 5.87
N GLU A 56 -0.13 -1.10 5.83
CA GLU A 56 -1.28 -0.91 6.71
C GLU A 56 -2.58 -1.25 5.95
N LYS A 57 -3.55 -1.84 6.66
CA LYS A 57 -4.80 -2.35 6.07
C LYS A 57 -6.05 -1.60 6.52
N ILE A 58 -5.89 -0.62 7.39
CA ILE A 58 -7.01 0.11 7.99
C ILE A 58 -7.50 1.22 7.07
N THR A 59 -6.57 2.04 6.55
CA THR A 59 -6.93 3.21 5.72
C THR A 59 -7.78 2.82 4.51
N PRO A 60 -7.45 1.80 3.70
CA PRO A 60 -8.32 1.41 2.59
C PRO A 60 -9.70 0.96 3.04
N ARG A 61 -9.81 0.23 4.16
CA ARG A 61 -11.11 -0.23 4.70
C ARG A 61 -11.96 0.94 5.18
N ILE A 62 -11.35 1.92 5.87
CA ILE A 62 -12.03 3.14 6.32
C ILE A 62 -12.46 3.96 5.11
N ASN A 63 -11.59 4.15 4.14
CA ASN A 63 -11.87 4.91 2.93
C ASN A 63 -13.08 4.33 2.20
N GLN A 64 -13.11 3.01 1.97
CA GLN A 64 -14.26 2.35 1.35
C GLN A 64 -15.56 2.56 2.14
N LYS A 65 -15.51 2.49 3.48
CA LYS A 65 -16.69 2.69 4.34
C LYS A 65 -17.24 4.13 4.28
N PHE A 66 -16.38 5.12 4.08
CA PHE A 66 -16.74 6.53 4.10
C PHE A 66 -16.69 7.21 2.71
N ASN A 67 -16.64 6.42 1.62
CA ASN A 67 -16.51 6.90 0.24
C ASN A 67 -15.37 7.90 0.07
N LYS A 68 -14.23 7.61 0.70
CA LYS A 68 -12.98 8.36 0.57
C LYS A 68 -12.01 7.59 -0.30
N HIS A 69 -11.15 8.32 -0.99
CA HIS A 69 -10.12 7.76 -1.85
C HIS A 69 -8.75 7.80 -1.16
N PRO A 70 -7.81 6.92 -1.54
CA PRO A 70 -6.42 7.09 -1.13
C PRO A 70 -5.87 8.43 -1.63
N ARG A 71 -4.85 8.94 -0.96
CA ARG A 71 -4.19 10.16 -1.44
C ARG A 71 -3.41 9.86 -2.72
N LEU A 72 -3.31 10.85 -3.60
CA LEU A 72 -2.41 10.79 -4.74
C LEU A 72 -0.99 10.50 -4.29
N ASN A 73 -0.23 9.86 -5.17
CA ASN A 73 1.15 9.42 -4.95
C ASN A 73 1.32 8.34 -3.86
N THR A 74 0.24 7.88 -3.21
CA THR A 74 0.31 6.75 -2.28
C THR A 74 0.66 5.45 -3.02
N VAL A 75 1.56 4.65 -2.46
CA VAL A 75 1.83 3.29 -2.95
C VAL A 75 0.83 2.35 -2.31
N VAL A 76 0.06 1.68 -3.14
CA VAL A 76 -1.02 0.77 -2.73
C VAL A 76 -0.70 -0.67 -3.10
N ILE A 77 -1.19 -1.58 -2.26
CA ILE A 77 -1.16 -3.02 -2.48
C ILE A 77 -2.59 -3.47 -2.74
N PHE A 78 -2.79 -4.27 -3.77
CA PHE A 78 -4.12 -4.66 -4.22
C PHE A 78 -4.13 -6.07 -4.82
N LYS A 79 -5.33 -6.67 -4.85
CA LYS A 79 -5.58 -7.91 -5.57
C LYS A 79 -5.62 -7.64 -7.08
N PRO A 80 -5.15 -8.56 -7.92
CA PRO A 80 -5.27 -8.43 -9.36
C PRO A 80 -6.70 -8.06 -9.78
N PRO A 81 -6.90 -7.09 -10.68
CA PRO A 81 -8.20 -6.87 -11.30
C PRO A 81 -8.59 -8.08 -12.16
N LYS A 82 -9.89 -8.24 -12.42
CA LYS A 82 -10.46 -9.41 -13.10
C LYS A 82 -9.76 -9.74 -14.41
N ILE A 83 -9.43 -8.73 -15.20
CA ILE A 83 -8.72 -8.88 -16.47
C ILE A 83 -7.35 -9.58 -16.31
N LEU A 84 -6.64 -9.36 -15.19
CA LEU A 84 -5.37 -10.04 -14.93
C LEU A 84 -5.58 -11.48 -14.46
N THR A 85 -6.66 -11.76 -13.71
CA THR A 85 -6.97 -13.14 -13.31
C THR A 85 -7.39 -14.00 -14.49
N GLU A 86 -8.06 -13.43 -15.48
CA GLU A 86 -8.42 -14.10 -16.72
C GLU A 86 -7.21 -14.50 -17.60
N VAL A 87 -6.09 -13.77 -17.47
CA VAL A 87 -4.83 -14.10 -18.16
C VAL A 87 -3.82 -14.85 -17.28
N GLY A 88 -4.28 -15.41 -16.15
CA GLY A 88 -3.51 -16.36 -15.34
C GLY A 88 -2.87 -15.82 -14.06
N TYR A 89 -3.13 -14.56 -13.67
CA TYR A 89 -2.72 -14.10 -12.34
C TYR A 89 -3.57 -14.76 -11.26
N SER A 90 -2.93 -15.30 -10.24
CA SER A 90 -3.64 -15.90 -9.10
C SER A 90 -4.40 -14.86 -8.29
N ASP A 91 -5.64 -15.15 -7.89
CA ASP A 91 -6.41 -14.31 -6.96
C ASP A 91 -5.72 -14.09 -5.60
N GLY A 92 -4.82 -14.99 -5.22
CA GLY A 92 -3.99 -14.87 -4.02
C GLY A 92 -2.78 -13.96 -4.19
N SER A 93 -2.46 -13.53 -5.40
CA SER A 93 -1.36 -12.62 -5.68
C SER A 93 -1.67 -11.22 -5.14
N ALA A 94 -0.62 -10.49 -4.79
CA ALA A 94 -0.74 -9.08 -4.45
C ALA A 94 0.18 -8.27 -5.35
N LEU A 95 -0.37 -7.24 -5.97
CA LEU A 95 0.36 -6.29 -6.80
C LEU A 95 0.60 -5.01 -6.02
N ILE A 96 1.62 -4.27 -6.44
CA ILE A 96 2.00 -3.00 -5.82
C ILE A 96 2.23 -1.95 -6.89
N LYS A 97 1.57 -0.79 -6.76
CA LYS A 97 1.66 0.34 -7.69
C LYS A 97 1.42 1.66 -6.94
N ARG A 98 1.69 2.76 -7.63
CA ARG A 98 1.43 4.12 -7.15
C ARG A 98 0.13 4.66 -7.73
N VAL A 99 -0.68 5.30 -6.88
CA VAL A 99 -1.89 6.02 -7.29
C VAL A 99 -1.49 7.32 -7.96
N VAL A 100 -1.82 7.47 -9.24
CA VAL A 100 -1.55 8.69 -10.03
C VAL A 100 -2.82 9.39 -10.49
N GLY A 101 -3.97 8.70 -10.42
CA GLY A 101 -5.29 9.28 -10.72
C GLY A 101 -6.37 8.77 -9.77
N LEU A 102 -7.30 9.66 -9.43
CA LEU A 102 -8.48 9.43 -8.59
C LEU A 102 -9.73 9.40 -9.46
N PRO A 103 -10.89 8.91 -8.95
CA PRO A 103 -12.15 8.96 -9.68
C PRO A 103 -12.43 10.37 -10.21
N GLY A 104 -12.83 10.45 -11.50
CA GLY A 104 -13.10 11.71 -12.18
C GLY A 104 -11.88 12.44 -12.76
N ASP A 105 -10.66 12.01 -12.46
CA ASP A 105 -9.45 12.57 -13.08
C ASP A 105 -9.35 12.18 -14.55
N ARG A 106 -8.76 13.06 -15.35
CA ARG A 106 -8.34 12.81 -16.73
C ARG A 106 -6.85 12.61 -16.75
N ILE A 107 -6.40 11.48 -17.28
CA ILE A 107 -5.00 11.06 -17.31
C ILE A 107 -4.56 10.94 -18.77
N GLU A 108 -3.40 11.48 -19.07
CA GLU A 108 -2.80 11.46 -20.39
C GLU A 108 -1.28 11.27 -20.27
N VAL A 109 -0.67 10.61 -21.23
CA VAL A 109 0.78 10.53 -21.36
C VAL A 109 1.15 11.04 -22.74
N THR A 110 1.92 12.12 -22.78
CA THR A 110 2.42 12.71 -24.00
C THR A 110 3.83 13.27 -23.80
N ASP A 111 4.67 13.19 -24.82
CA ASP A 111 6.06 13.64 -24.79
C ASP A 111 6.87 13.07 -23.60
N GLY A 112 6.60 11.82 -23.23
CA GLY A 112 7.27 11.14 -22.13
C GLY A 112 6.87 11.62 -20.73
N LYS A 113 5.79 12.37 -20.59
CA LYS A 113 5.31 12.98 -19.34
C LYS A 113 3.88 12.56 -19.02
N LEU A 114 3.59 12.48 -17.73
CA LEU A 114 2.24 12.23 -17.22
C LEU A 114 1.51 13.54 -16.99
N TYR A 115 0.31 13.64 -17.51
CA TYR A 115 -0.61 14.75 -17.26
C TYR A 115 -1.84 14.26 -16.49
N ARG A 116 -2.33 15.11 -15.58
CA ARG A 116 -3.58 14.90 -14.88
C ARG A 116 -4.40 16.19 -14.92
N ASN A 117 -5.62 16.10 -15.46
CA ASN A 117 -6.52 17.23 -15.65
C ASN A 117 -5.86 18.37 -16.45
N GLY A 118 -5.10 18.02 -17.48
CA GLY A 118 -4.38 18.95 -18.36
C GLY A 118 -3.12 19.59 -17.74
N LYS A 119 -2.70 19.16 -16.54
CA LYS A 119 -1.48 19.67 -15.88
C LYS A 119 -0.42 18.58 -15.81
N GLU A 120 0.81 18.91 -16.19
CA GLU A 120 1.97 18.03 -16.02
C GLU A 120 2.15 17.68 -14.54
N ILE A 121 2.38 16.40 -14.26
CA ILE A 121 2.67 15.91 -12.90
C ILE A 121 4.18 15.83 -12.72
N TYR A 122 4.67 16.52 -11.70
CA TYR A 122 6.06 16.38 -11.28
C TYR A 122 6.28 15.08 -10.52
N GLU A 123 7.16 14.22 -11.03
CA GLU A 123 7.38 12.87 -10.53
C GLU A 123 8.87 12.58 -10.24
N PRO A 124 9.43 13.12 -9.16
CA PRO A 124 10.86 12.99 -8.86
C PRO A 124 11.31 11.56 -8.53
N TRP A 125 10.37 10.62 -8.39
CA TRP A 125 10.64 9.20 -8.08
C TRP A 125 10.86 8.35 -9.32
N ILE A 126 10.50 8.78 -10.52
CA ILE A 126 10.77 8.02 -11.74
C ILE A 126 12.19 8.27 -12.22
N LYS A 127 12.79 7.30 -12.92
CA LYS A 127 14.16 7.41 -13.44
C LYS A 127 14.21 7.94 -14.87
N GLU A 128 13.21 7.58 -15.65
CA GLU A 128 13.19 7.76 -17.09
C GLU A 128 11.84 8.32 -17.52
N PRO A 129 11.80 9.14 -18.57
CA PRO A 129 10.56 9.54 -19.21
C PRO A 129 9.73 8.31 -19.59
N LEU A 130 8.42 8.47 -19.73
CA LEU A 130 7.54 7.41 -20.20
C LEU A 130 7.82 7.15 -21.68
N GLY A 131 8.08 5.90 -22.02
CA GLY A 131 8.40 5.46 -23.38
C GLY A 131 7.18 5.09 -24.20
N TYR A 132 5.99 5.54 -23.83
CA TYR A 132 4.74 5.28 -24.51
C TYR A 132 3.85 6.51 -24.51
N GLU A 133 2.96 6.60 -25.48
CA GLU A 133 1.90 7.59 -25.58
C GLU A 133 0.58 6.97 -25.14
N MET A 134 -0.23 7.74 -24.44
CA MET A 134 -1.57 7.35 -24.01
C MET A 134 -2.48 8.57 -24.11
N GLY A 135 -3.47 8.50 -24.99
CA GLY A 135 -4.49 9.55 -25.12
C GLY A 135 -5.26 9.76 -23.80
N GLU A 136 -5.92 10.88 -23.70
CA GLU A 136 -6.70 11.23 -22.51
C GLU A 136 -7.71 10.13 -22.18
N ILE A 137 -7.64 9.60 -20.95
CA ILE A 137 -8.59 8.65 -20.40
C ILE A 137 -9.26 9.24 -19.17
N TYR A 138 -10.46 8.82 -18.91
CA TYR A 138 -11.23 9.21 -17.74
C TYR A 138 -11.17 8.11 -16.68
N VAL A 139 -10.79 8.43 -15.44
CA VAL A 139 -10.77 7.47 -14.34
C VAL A 139 -12.21 7.24 -13.87
N PRO A 140 -12.76 6.02 -13.98
CA PRO A 140 -14.14 5.74 -13.59
C PRO A 140 -14.37 5.93 -12.07
N GLU A 141 -15.65 6.15 -11.71
CA GLU A 141 -16.06 6.13 -10.31
C GLU A 141 -15.63 4.85 -9.59
N TYR A 142 -15.25 4.98 -8.33
CA TYR A 142 -14.78 3.87 -7.47
C TYR A 142 -13.55 3.13 -8.03
N SER A 143 -12.79 3.80 -8.88
CA SER A 143 -11.57 3.24 -9.48
C SER A 143 -10.40 4.21 -9.36
N LEU A 144 -9.19 3.68 -9.45
CA LEU A 144 -7.94 4.42 -9.38
C LEU A 144 -7.14 4.18 -10.66
N TRP A 145 -6.35 5.18 -11.04
CA TRP A 145 -5.30 4.97 -12.03
C TRP A 145 -3.98 4.77 -11.31
N VAL A 146 -3.37 3.61 -11.52
CA VAL A 146 -2.16 3.22 -10.80
C VAL A 146 -1.05 2.87 -11.76
N LEU A 147 0.15 3.39 -11.53
CA LEU A 147 1.34 3.13 -12.34
C LEU A 147 2.48 2.61 -11.49
N GLY A 148 3.33 1.77 -12.09
CA GLY A 148 4.62 1.43 -11.50
C GLY A 148 5.59 2.59 -11.59
N ASP A 149 6.53 2.72 -10.66
CA ASP A 149 7.57 3.76 -10.72
C ASP A 149 8.62 3.43 -11.81
N ASN A 150 8.74 2.16 -12.18
CA ASN A 150 9.48 1.71 -13.37
C ASN A 150 8.56 1.76 -14.60
N ARG A 151 8.27 2.96 -15.06
CA ARG A 151 7.25 3.29 -16.06
C ARG A 151 7.27 2.41 -17.29
N ASN A 152 8.45 2.17 -17.82
CA ASN A 152 8.65 1.43 -19.07
C ASN A 152 8.72 -0.10 -18.87
N ASN A 153 8.74 -0.56 -17.60
CA ASN A 153 8.79 -1.98 -17.27
C ASN A 153 7.81 -2.32 -16.14
N SER A 154 6.54 -2.00 -16.35
CA SER A 154 5.48 -2.20 -15.38
C SER A 154 4.19 -2.63 -16.07
N LEU A 155 3.61 -3.73 -15.63
CA LEU A 155 2.26 -4.12 -15.99
C LEU A 155 1.29 -3.43 -15.02
N ASP A 156 0.66 -2.34 -15.47
CA ASP A 156 -0.18 -1.48 -14.64
C ASP A 156 -1.35 -0.87 -15.44
N SER A 157 -1.97 0.18 -14.97
CA SER A 157 -3.21 0.72 -15.52
C SER A 157 -3.13 1.11 -17.00
N HIS A 158 -1.95 1.49 -17.52
CA HIS A 158 -1.79 1.81 -18.93
C HIS A 158 -2.01 0.59 -19.86
N ILE A 159 -1.87 -0.64 -19.31
CA ILE A 159 -2.08 -1.89 -20.04
C ILE A 159 -3.47 -2.48 -19.76
N TRP A 160 -3.88 -2.55 -18.49
CA TRP A 160 -5.10 -3.27 -18.08
C TRP A 160 -6.25 -2.38 -17.61
N GLY A 161 -6.07 -1.03 -17.60
CA GLY A 161 -7.13 -0.08 -17.28
C GLY A 161 -7.20 0.32 -15.80
N ALA A 162 -8.33 0.87 -15.39
CA ALA A 162 -8.53 1.37 -14.04
C ALA A 162 -8.63 0.25 -13.00
N LEU A 163 -8.04 0.47 -11.82
CA LEU A 163 -8.09 -0.44 -10.67
C LEU A 163 -9.35 -0.17 -9.84
N PRO A 164 -10.27 -1.13 -9.69
CA PRO A 164 -11.38 -0.95 -8.76
C PRO A 164 -10.88 -0.83 -7.30
N GLU A 165 -11.36 0.15 -6.57
CA GLU A 165 -10.93 0.42 -5.18
C GLU A 165 -11.20 -0.75 -4.22
N LYS A 166 -12.23 -1.54 -4.49
CA LYS A 166 -12.53 -2.77 -3.73
C LYS A 166 -11.41 -3.80 -3.74
N ASN A 167 -10.48 -3.71 -4.70
CA ASN A 167 -9.34 -4.60 -4.79
C ASN A 167 -8.20 -4.18 -3.84
N LEU A 168 -8.26 -2.99 -3.23
CA LEU A 168 -7.23 -2.52 -2.32
C LEU A 168 -7.12 -3.42 -1.08
N ILE A 169 -5.88 -3.81 -0.77
CA ILE A 169 -5.52 -4.58 0.43
C ILE A 169 -4.97 -3.64 1.50
N GLY A 170 -4.08 -2.73 1.11
CA GLY A 170 -3.38 -1.86 2.05
C GLY A 170 -2.58 -0.77 1.36
N THR A 171 -1.92 0.06 2.16
CA THR A 171 -0.98 1.08 1.74
C THR A 171 0.42 0.81 2.29
N ALA A 172 1.45 1.05 1.49
CA ALA A 172 2.82 0.88 1.93
C ALA A 172 3.22 1.98 2.92
N LEU A 173 3.66 1.59 4.13
CA LEU A 173 4.06 2.53 5.18
C LEU A 173 5.56 2.77 5.19
N ALA A 174 6.32 1.70 5.30
CA ALA A 174 7.74 1.77 5.53
C ALA A 174 8.45 0.53 4.98
N ARG A 175 9.69 0.70 4.57
CA ARG A 175 10.62 -0.39 4.33
C ARG A 175 11.37 -0.69 5.62
N TYR A 176 11.45 -1.98 5.99
CA TYR A 176 12.18 -2.44 7.17
C TYR A 176 13.39 -3.32 6.82
N TRP A 177 13.56 -3.70 5.56
CA TRP A 177 14.71 -4.42 5.05
C TRP A 177 15.00 -4.01 3.59
N PRO A 178 16.27 -3.88 3.19
CA PRO A 178 17.52 -4.07 3.97
C PRO A 178 17.74 -2.94 5.00
N LEU A 179 18.47 -3.25 6.09
CA LEU A 179 18.68 -2.32 7.21
C LEU A 179 19.23 -0.95 6.79
N LYS A 180 20.10 -0.92 5.77
CA LYS A 180 20.68 0.32 5.23
C LYS A 180 19.67 1.24 4.56
N LYS A 181 18.46 0.73 4.27
CA LYS A 181 17.40 1.47 3.56
C LYS A 181 16.10 1.56 4.39
N ILE A 182 16.21 1.35 5.71
CA ILE A 182 15.04 1.50 6.59
C ILE A 182 14.51 2.92 6.51
N GLY A 183 13.21 3.06 6.35
CA GLY A 183 12.56 4.36 6.34
C GLY A 183 11.12 4.31 5.85
N PRO A 184 10.39 5.42 6.03
CA PRO A 184 9.04 5.53 5.51
C PRO A 184 9.05 5.53 3.99
N ILE A 185 8.04 4.90 3.40
CA ILE A 185 7.75 5.01 1.97
C ILE A 185 6.90 6.27 1.82
N ARG A 186 7.56 7.42 1.87
CA ARG A 186 6.94 8.74 1.70
C ARG A 186 7.30 9.27 0.32
N PHE A 187 6.44 10.15 -0.16
CA PHE A 187 6.62 10.86 -1.41
C PHE A 187 6.47 12.35 -1.13
N PRO A 188 7.35 13.16 -1.69
CA PRO A 188 7.26 14.60 -1.57
C PRO A 188 5.96 15.14 -2.15
#